data_3260aa7cc7e9f65d902004c72413c9d0
#
_entry.id   3260aa7cc7e9f65d902004c72413c9d0
#
_cell.length_a   1.000
_cell.length_b   1.000
_cell.length_c   1.000
_cell.angle_alpha   90.00
_cell.angle_beta   90.00
_cell.angle_gamma   90.00
#
_symmetry.space_group_name_H-M   'P 1'
#
loop_
_entity.id
_entity.type
_entity.pdbx_description
1 polymer ?
#
loop_
_entity_poly.entity_id
_entity_poly.type
_entity_poly.pdbx_seq_one_letter_code
_entity_poly.pdbx_strand_id
1 'polypeptide(L)'
;MPKMSDQKKKKISEQILSYLYSIFPKQIFTSDIAKELARDEEFMKDLLKDLEKKELVKKIDKNSQGFKYSRRLRWRISNKAYKIYKEHQ
;
A
#
# COMPACT_ATOMS: atom_id res chain seq x y z
N MET A 1 -20.91 -12.29 8.23
CA MET A 1 -20.26 -11.43 7.26
C MET A 1 -19.38 -12.28 6.34
N PRO A 2 -19.64 -12.26 5.04
CA PRO A 2 -18.82 -13.06 4.15
C PRO A 2 -17.40 -12.55 4.14
N LYS A 3 -16.46 -13.44 4.34
CA LYS A 3 -15.06 -13.10 4.23
C LYS A 3 -14.67 -13.11 2.76
N MET A 4 -13.89 -12.12 2.37
CA MET A 4 -13.32 -12.11 1.05
C MET A 4 -12.35 -13.28 0.93
N SER A 5 -12.37 -13.97 -0.20
CA SER A 5 -11.48 -15.10 -0.41
C SER A 5 -10.01 -14.64 -0.43
N ASP A 6 -9.10 -15.54 -0.08
CA ASP A 6 -7.67 -15.23 -0.09
C ASP A 6 -7.19 -14.90 -1.50
N GLN A 7 -7.74 -15.54 -2.52
CA GLN A 7 -7.41 -15.24 -3.91
C GLN A 7 -7.77 -13.80 -4.27
N LYS A 8 -8.94 -13.36 -3.82
CA LYS A 8 -9.41 -12.00 -4.10
C LYS A 8 -8.56 -10.96 -3.38
N LYS A 9 -8.21 -11.23 -2.11
CA LYS A 9 -7.31 -10.37 -1.35
C LYS A 9 -5.94 -10.27 -2.01
N LYS A 10 -5.41 -11.39 -2.48
CA LYS A 10 -4.13 -11.43 -3.17
C LYS A 10 -4.16 -10.60 -4.44
N LYS A 11 -5.24 -10.73 -5.21
CA LYS A 11 -5.39 -9.97 -6.45
C LYS A 11 -5.43 -8.47 -6.19
N ILE A 12 -6.18 -8.05 -5.16
CA ILE A 12 -6.26 -6.64 -4.81
C ILE A 12 -4.93 -6.14 -4.27
N SER A 13 -4.23 -6.96 -3.48
CA SER A 13 -2.89 -6.62 -2.99
C SER A 13 -1.92 -6.41 -4.16
N GLU A 14 -2.01 -7.23 -5.18
CA GLU A 14 -1.19 -7.07 -6.39
C GLU A 14 -1.52 -5.77 -7.12
N GLN A 15 -2.80 -5.38 -7.14
CA GLN A 15 -3.20 -4.10 -7.71
C GLN A 15 -2.60 -2.93 -6.94
N ILE A 16 -2.59 -3.02 -5.61
CA ILE A 16 -1.96 -2.01 -4.76
C ILE A 16 -0.47 -1.88 -5.08
N LEU A 17 0.21 -3.01 -5.13
CA LEU A 17 1.66 -3.01 -5.38
C LEU A 17 1.98 -2.48 -6.78
N SER A 18 1.19 -2.87 -7.78
CA SER A 18 1.37 -2.39 -9.14
C SER A 18 1.19 -0.87 -9.22
N TYR A 19 0.16 -0.36 -8.55
CA TYR A 19 -0.10 1.07 -8.51
C TYR A 19 1.05 1.82 -7.82
N LEU A 20 1.46 1.34 -6.64
CA LEU A 20 2.55 1.98 -5.90
C LEU A 20 3.88 1.90 -6.67
N TYR A 21 4.09 0.82 -7.39
CA TYR A 21 5.26 0.69 -8.26
C TYR A 21 5.25 1.77 -9.34
N SER A 22 4.10 1.99 -9.96
CA SER A 22 3.97 2.94 -11.07
C SER A 22 4.24 4.38 -10.65
N ILE A 23 4.03 4.72 -9.37
CA ILE A 23 4.23 6.07 -8.86
C ILE A 23 5.47 6.20 -7.98
N PHE A 24 6.27 5.14 -7.86
CA PHE A 24 7.50 5.16 -7.05
C PHE A 24 8.40 6.34 -7.45
N PRO A 25 9.02 7.04 -6.52
CA PRO A 25 9.04 6.82 -5.06
C PRO A 25 8.00 7.64 -4.29
N LYS A 26 6.94 8.02 -4.93
CA LYS A 26 5.92 8.88 -4.35
C LYS A 26 5.22 8.19 -3.18
N GLN A 27 4.96 8.95 -2.12
CA GLN A 27 4.17 8.51 -0.99
C GLN A 27 2.73 8.97 -1.19
N ILE A 28 1.78 8.11 -0.85
CA ILE A 28 0.38 8.41 -1.11
C ILE A 28 -0.46 8.00 0.10
N PHE A 29 -1.51 8.75 0.38
CA PHE A 29 -2.40 8.48 1.50
C PHE A 29 -3.27 7.24 1.24
N THR A 30 -3.67 6.57 2.32
CA THR A 30 -4.58 5.42 2.24
C THR A 30 -5.85 5.78 1.49
N SER A 31 -6.43 6.94 1.78
CA SER A 31 -7.66 7.40 1.12
C SER A 31 -7.47 7.55 -0.39
N ASP A 32 -6.31 8.02 -0.81
CA ASP A 32 -6.03 8.19 -2.24
C ASP A 32 -5.87 6.85 -2.95
N ILE A 33 -5.23 5.88 -2.29
CA ILE A 33 -5.11 4.54 -2.84
C ILE A 33 -6.49 3.91 -2.99
N ALA A 34 -7.31 4.02 -1.95
CA ALA A 34 -8.67 3.49 -1.97
C ALA A 34 -9.50 4.10 -3.08
N LYS A 35 -9.37 5.40 -3.28
CA LYS A 35 -10.08 6.12 -4.32
C LYS A 35 -9.63 5.67 -5.70
N GLU A 36 -8.32 5.56 -5.90
CA GLU A 36 -7.75 5.15 -7.18
C GLU A 36 -8.19 3.74 -7.58
N LEU A 37 -8.28 2.83 -6.60
CA LEU A 37 -8.66 1.45 -6.85
C LEU A 37 -10.15 1.19 -6.65
N ALA A 38 -10.93 2.25 -6.35
CA ALA A 38 -12.38 2.15 -6.11
C ALA A 38 -12.72 1.11 -5.05
N ARG A 39 -12.00 1.19 -3.92
CA ARG A 39 -12.19 0.27 -2.79
C ARG A 39 -12.43 1.04 -1.50
N ASP A 40 -12.96 0.32 -0.51
CA ASP A 40 -13.16 0.86 0.83
C ASP A 40 -11.82 1.18 1.50
N GLU A 41 -11.74 2.35 2.16
CA GLU A 41 -10.51 2.81 2.79
C GLU A 41 -10.07 1.90 3.94
N GLU A 42 -11.00 1.47 4.79
CA GLU A 42 -10.67 0.59 5.91
C GLU A 42 -10.12 -0.74 5.43
N PHE A 43 -10.73 -1.29 4.39
CA PHE A 43 -10.28 -2.53 3.77
C PHE A 43 -8.87 -2.35 3.19
N MET A 44 -8.64 -1.24 2.50
CA MET A 44 -7.32 -0.94 1.94
C MET A 44 -6.27 -0.80 3.02
N LYS A 45 -6.62 -0.15 4.12
CA LYS A 45 -5.73 0.00 5.26
C LYS A 45 -5.30 -1.34 5.81
N ASP A 46 -6.25 -2.27 5.94
CA ASP A 46 -5.94 -3.61 6.43
C ASP A 46 -5.00 -4.37 5.49
N LEU A 47 -5.26 -4.28 4.19
CA LEU A 47 -4.38 -4.92 3.20
C LEU A 47 -2.98 -4.29 3.20
N LEU A 48 -2.90 -2.97 3.32
CA LEU A 48 -1.62 -2.28 3.38
C LEU A 48 -0.82 -2.69 4.62
N LYS A 49 -1.49 -2.89 5.75
CA LYS A 49 -0.83 -3.37 6.96
C LYS A 49 -0.28 -4.78 6.77
N ASP A 50 -1.01 -5.64 6.08
CA ASP A 50 -0.54 -6.98 5.76
C ASP A 50 0.68 -6.94 4.84
N LEU A 51 0.64 -6.06 3.84
CA LEU A 51 1.77 -5.89 2.93
C LEU A 51 2.99 -5.32 3.64
N GLU A 52 2.78 -4.46 4.62
CA GLU A 52 3.87 -3.93 5.43
C GLU A 52 4.54 -5.05 6.23
N LYS A 53 3.75 -5.95 6.80
CA LYS A 53 4.30 -7.10 7.54
C LYS A 53 5.15 -7.98 6.64
N LYS A 54 4.82 -8.05 5.36
CA LYS A 54 5.59 -8.81 4.37
C LYS A 54 6.74 -8.01 3.79
N GLU A 55 6.94 -6.79 4.28
CA GLU A 55 7.99 -5.88 3.83
C GLU A 55 7.87 -5.49 2.36
N LEU A 56 6.65 -5.48 1.84
CA LEU A 56 6.38 -5.10 0.45
C LEU A 56 6.01 -3.63 0.29
N VAL A 57 5.49 -3.02 1.35
CA VAL A 57 5.23 -1.58 1.36
C VAL A 57 5.80 -0.98 2.64
N LYS A 58 6.05 0.32 2.60
CA LYS A 58 6.49 1.08 3.77
C LYS A 58 5.39 2.04 4.21
N LYS A 59 5.14 2.05 5.51
CA LYS A 59 4.22 3.01 6.12
C LYS A 59 5.02 4.24 6.53
N ILE A 60 4.55 5.40 6.12
CA ILE A 60 5.15 6.68 6.48
C ILE A 60 4.22 7.38 7.45
N ASP A 61 4.57 7.37 8.72
CA ASP A 61 3.75 7.98 9.76
C ASP A 61 4.39 9.21 10.39
N LYS A 62 5.52 9.68 9.81
CA LYS A 62 6.20 10.87 10.27
C LYS A 62 6.49 11.79 9.09
N ASN A 63 6.45 13.09 9.34
CA ASN A 63 6.89 14.05 8.34
C ASN A 63 8.41 14.18 8.34
N SER A 64 8.94 15.04 7.47
CA SER A 64 10.38 15.24 7.34
C SER A 64 11.02 15.82 8.60
N GLN A 65 10.22 16.38 9.50
CA GLN A 65 10.70 16.97 10.76
C GLN A 65 10.57 15.99 11.94
N GLY A 66 10.10 14.77 11.69
CA GLY A 66 9.99 13.74 12.72
C GLY A 66 8.67 13.72 13.48
N PHE A 67 7.74 14.58 13.14
CA PHE A 67 6.41 14.56 13.77
C PHE A 67 5.53 13.47 13.18
N LYS A 68 4.87 12.72 14.04
CA LYS A 68 3.97 11.65 13.57
C LYS A 68 2.70 12.23 12.96
N TYR A 69 2.27 11.62 11.86
CA TYR A 69 0.94 11.90 11.31
C TYR A 69 -0.09 11.23 12.21
N SER A 70 -1.00 12.01 12.79
CA SER A 70 -1.98 11.50 13.75
C SER A 70 -3.21 10.89 13.08
N ARG A 71 -3.51 11.26 11.84
CA ARG A 71 -4.76 10.87 11.19
C ARG A 71 -4.60 10.25 9.82
N ARG A 72 -3.52 10.52 9.12
CA ARG A 72 -3.33 10.03 7.76
C ARG A 72 -2.01 9.31 7.64
N LEU A 73 -2.08 8.09 7.16
CA LEU A 73 -0.90 7.30 6.87
C LEU A 73 -0.60 7.40 5.39
N ARG A 74 0.67 7.58 5.09
CA ARG A 74 1.16 7.53 3.71
C ARG A 74 1.86 6.21 3.50
N TRP A 75 1.84 5.76 2.27
CA TRP A 75 2.41 4.47 1.91
C TRP A 75 3.20 4.62 0.62
N ARG A 76 4.23 3.81 0.49
CA ARG A 76 4.94 3.64 -0.78
C ARG A 76 5.41 2.21 -0.88
N ILE A 77 5.70 1.78 -2.11
CA ILE A 77 6.30 0.44 -2.30
C ILE A 77 7.69 0.44 -1.66
N SER A 78 8.05 -0.68 -1.05
CA SER A 78 9.38 -0.82 -0.46
C SER A 78 10.43 -0.92 -1.57
N ASN A 79 11.69 -0.61 -1.21
CA ASN A 79 12.79 -0.75 -2.18
C ASN A 79 12.93 -2.20 -2.64
N LYS A 80 12.73 -3.14 -1.73
CA LYS A 80 12.77 -4.57 -2.01
C LYS A 80 11.74 -4.96 -3.05
N ALA A 81 10.48 -4.56 -2.82
CA ALA A 81 9.40 -4.89 -3.74
C ALA A 81 9.56 -4.18 -5.09
N TYR A 82 10.00 -2.93 -5.06
CA TYR A 82 10.27 -2.18 -6.29
C TYR A 82 11.28 -2.91 -7.16
N LYS A 83 12.35 -3.38 -6.56
CA LYS A 83 13.40 -4.10 -7.27
C LYS A 83 12.88 -5.39 -7.90
N ILE A 84 12.06 -6.13 -7.13
CA ILE A 84 11.47 -7.38 -7.63
C ILE A 84 10.57 -7.10 -8.83
N TYR A 85 9.71 -6.10 -8.73
CA TYR A 85 8.82 -5.71 -9.82
C TYR A 85 9.61 -5.29 -11.05
N LYS A 86 10.66 -4.52 -10.86
CA LYS A 86 11.50 -4.03 -11.94
C LYS A 86 12.19 -5.18 -12.69
N GLU A 87 12.65 -6.19 -11.97
CA GLU A 87 13.33 -7.35 -12.56
C GLU A 87 12.39 -8.25 -13.35
N HIS A 88 11.08 -8.18 -13.07
CA HIS A 88 10.09 -9.04 -13.71
C HIS A 88 9.26 -8.31 -14.78
N GLN A 89 9.69 -7.16 -15.17
CA GLN A 89 9.01 -6.37 -16.21
C GLN A 89 9.63 -6.56 -17.58
#